data_6635c80dc1f320042d326414bab7f624
#
_entry.id   6635c80dc1f320042d326414bab7f624
#
_cell.length_a   1.000
_cell.length_b   1.000
_cell.length_c   1.000
_cell.angle_alpha   90.00
_cell.angle_beta   90.00
_cell.angle_gamma   90.00
#
_symmetry.space_group_name_H-M   'P 1'
#
loop_
_entity.id
_entity.type
_entity.pdbx_description
1 polymer ?
#
loop_
_entity_poly.entity_id
_entity_poly.type
_entity_poly.pdbx_seq_one_letter_code
_entity_poly.pdbx_strand_id
1 'polypeptide(L)'
;MYLLTSKDRRRLFLHAGPWIAVASGVLVILPHVMWAMTGGLAMMEAYVERRMTVSGDTSWFRRHILDVLVILGNSAAVFAIPLAAILLSKREIPRIPAPAGSGHREALIFAVTMTGVPLLVLTVLGLCGNAIHAMWLVSLFFPVGILLTSLFPKEWTAGQRKAFGCIAGLFFIAALIGVTVAGLVHSTKRKNFPAKRIAAEISEMYRGETGKPLEVMIGDTWTAGMFRQYAPGHPHGCILNNPCEVERLGPFLRERGGLAVSDDPNDVDESVKLFGTPDARRESIEVEYSSLLGKKRTKTLHIAFLVGSAAK
;
A
#
# COMPACT_ATOMS: atom_id res chain seq x y z
N MET A 1 24.81 -4.59 7.01
CA MET A 1 25.18 -6.02 6.97
C MET A 1 26.25 -6.34 5.92
N TYR A 2 26.07 -6.01 4.62
CA TYR A 2 27.06 -6.27 3.57
C TYR A 2 28.49 -5.80 3.90
N LEU A 3 28.65 -4.59 4.45
CA LEU A 3 29.96 -4.05 4.82
C LEU A 3 30.64 -4.79 5.98
N LEU A 4 29.89 -5.55 6.77
CA LEU A 4 30.42 -6.28 7.92
C LEU A 4 30.94 -7.69 7.58
N THR A 5 30.68 -8.18 6.35
CA THR A 5 30.94 -9.58 5.97
C THR A 5 32.41 -9.91 5.70
N SER A 6 33.29 -8.91 5.51
CA SER A 6 34.74 -9.17 5.33
C SER A 6 35.61 -8.09 5.96
N LYS A 7 36.87 -8.42 6.28
CA LYS A 7 37.84 -7.46 6.84
C LYS A 7 38.10 -6.28 5.88
N ASP A 8 38.21 -6.55 4.58
CA ASP A 8 38.49 -5.52 3.58
C ASP A 8 37.35 -4.57 3.39
N ARG A 9 36.08 -5.05 3.47
CA ARG A 9 34.90 -4.20 3.42
C ARG A 9 34.74 -3.33 4.67
N ARG A 10 35.15 -3.84 5.83
CA ARG A 10 35.16 -3.03 7.06
C ARG A 10 36.09 -1.83 6.96
N ARG A 11 37.20 -1.93 6.20
CA ARG A 11 38.07 -0.78 5.93
C ARG A 11 37.38 0.35 5.17
N LEU A 12 36.27 0.07 4.44
CA LEU A 12 35.49 1.13 3.81
C LEU A 12 34.92 2.13 4.81
N PHE A 13 34.69 1.73 6.06
CA PHE A 13 34.27 2.65 7.12
C PHE A 13 35.34 3.70 7.48
N LEU A 14 36.58 3.51 7.08
CA LEU A 14 37.66 4.51 7.22
C LEU A 14 37.58 5.60 6.14
N HIS A 15 36.76 5.42 5.11
CA HIS A 15 36.53 6.39 4.05
C HIS A 15 35.25 7.19 4.30
N ALA A 16 35.21 8.43 3.79
CA ALA A 16 34.07 9.33 3.98
C ALA A 16 32.77 8.83 3.29
N GLY A 17 32.85 8.03 2.24
CA GLY A 17 31.71 7.61 1.41
C GLY A 17 30.56 6.98 2.21
N PRO A 18 30.78 5.91 3.00
CA PRO A 18 29.74 5.31 3.83
C PRO A 18 29.08 6.29 4.82
N TRP A 19 29.87 7.19 5.40
CA TRP A 19 29.39 8.18 6.35
C TRP A 19 28.55 9.27 5.69
N ILE A 20 28.96 9.72 4.50
CA ILE A 20 28.13 10.62 3.68
C ILE A 20 26.81 9.95 3.33
N ALA A 21 26.84 8.67 2.92
CA ALA A 21 25.60 7.94 2.62
C ALA A 21 24.68 7.82 3.84
N VAL A 22 25.23 7.53 5.03
CA VAL A 22 24.47 7.49 6.28
C VAL A 22 23.91 8.86 6.61
N ALA A 23 24.72 9.92 6.57
CA ALA A 23 24.29 11.28 6.85
C ALA A 23 23.18 11.72 5.88
N SER A 24 23.32 11.45 4.59
CA SER A 24 22.27 11.73 3.59
C SER A 24 20.99 10.96 3.87
N GLY A 25 21.09 9.68 4.23
CA GLY A 25 19.94 8.86 4.63
C GLY A 25 19.24 9.43 5.87
N VAL A 26 20.00 9.83 6.89
CA VAL A 26 19.44 10.45 8.09
C VAL A 26 18.74 11.76 7.75
N LEU A 27 19.34 12.62 6.92
CA LEU A 27 18.73 13.88 6.50
C LEU A 27 17.40 13.68 5.77
N VAL A 28 17.30 12.65 4.92
CA VAL A 28 16.05 12.32 4.21
C VAL A 28 14.98 11.79 5.17
N ILE A 29 15.38 11.00 6.17
CA ILE A 29 14.44 10.42 7.15
C ILE A 29 14.07 11.40 8.27
N LEU A 30 14.92 12.37 8.57
CA LEU A 30 14.75 13.30 9.68
C LEU A 30 13.38 13.99 9.73
N PRO A 31 12.81 14.52 8.62
CA PRO A 31 11.47 15.11 8.65
C PRO A 31 10.40 14.09 9.07
N HIS A 32 10.54 12.83 8.67
CA HIS A 32 9.62 11.75 9.05
C HIS A 32 9.74 11.39 10.54
N VAL A 33 10.97 11.36 11.06
CA VAL A 33 11.21 11.12 12.48
C VAL A 33 10.65 12.27 13.33
N MET A 34 10.88 13.51 12.91
CA MET A 34 10.31 14.68 13.59
C MET A 34 8.78 14.65 13.59
N TRP A 35 8.16 14.35 12.44
CA TRP A 35 6.72 14.18 12.34
C TRP A 35 6.21 13.03 13.23
N ALA A 36 6.90 11.90 13.26
CA ALA A 36 6.54 10.79 14.13
C ALA A 36 6.56 11.20 15.61
N MET A 37 7.60 11.91 16.05
CA MET A 37 7.74 12.38 17.45
C MET A 37 6.70 13.44 17.82
N THR A 38 6.17 14.21 16.88
CA THR A 38 5.16 15.26 17.12
C THR A 38 3.71 14.78 16.98
N GLY A 39 3.44 13.50 17.17
CA GLY A 39 2.10 12.92 17.17
C GLY A 39 1.86 11.90 16.04
N GLY A 40 2.79 11.76 15.11
CA GLY A 40 2.69 10.78 14.01
C GLY A 40 2.80 9.32 14.46
N LEU A 41 3.36 9.06 15.66
CA LEU A 41 3.49 7.69 16.21
C LEU A 41 2.13 7.03 16.41
N ALA A 42 1.16 7.72 16.99
CA ALA A 42 -0.19 7.17 17.18
C ALA A 42 -0.88 6.86 15.85
N MET A 43 -0.65 7.70 14.82
CA MET A 43 -1.14 7.43 13.47
C MET A 43 -0.42 6.25 12.82
N MET A 44 0.89 6.12 13.02
CA MET A 44 1.66 4.97 12.53
C MET A 44 1.22 3.69 13.23
N GLU A 45 1.01 3.71 14.54
CA GLU A 45 0.52 2.57 15.31
C GLU A 45 -0.85 2.12 14.81
N ALA A 46 -1.81 3.03 14.69
CA ALA A 46 -3.12 2.74 14.13
C ALA A 46 -3.06 2.22 12.68
N TYR A 47 -2.13 2.74 11.87
CA TYR A 47 -1.91 2.24 10.51
C TYR A 47 -1.31 0.83 10.51
N VAL A 48 -0.28 0.59 11.34
CA VAL A 48 0.37 -0.72 11.47
C VAL A 48 -0.63 -1.75 11.98
N GLU A 49 -1.36 -1.44 13.04
CA GLU A 49 -2.40 -2.30 13.60
C GLU A 49 -3.42 -2.68 12.52
N ARG A 50 -3.98 -1.71 11.81
CA ARG A 50 -4.96 -1.96 10.74
C ARG A 50 -4.39 -2.76 9.57
N ARG A 51 -3.12 -2.56 9.22
CA ARG A 51 -2.49 -3.19 8.05
C ARG A 51 -1.83 -4.52 8.36
N MET A 52 -1.31 -4.68 9.57
CA MET A 52 -0.62 -5.89 9.99
C MET A 52 -1.52 -6.85 10.74
N THR A 53 -2.63 -6.34 11.32
CA THR A 53 -3.62 -7.21 11.96
C THR A 53 -4.49 -7.85 10.91
N VAL A 54 -4.58 -9.16 10.93
CA VAL A 54 -5.49 -9.93 10.07
C VAL A 54 -6.90 -9.78 10.66
N SER A 55 -7.73 -8.95 10.04
CA SER A 55 -9.13 -8.80 10.45
C SER A 55 -9.94 -10.04 10.07
N GLY A 56 -10.71 -10.55 11.03
CA GLY A 56 -11.64 -11.65 10.85
C GLY A 56 -11.16 -12.99 11.42
N ASP A 57 -12.08 -13.92 11.47
CA ASP A 57 -11.88 -15.28 12.01
C ASP A 57 -11.14 -16.17 11.00
N THR A 58 -9.88 -15.82 10.72
CA THR A 58 -9.03 -16.58 9.79
C THR A 58 -8.34 -17.72 10.55
N SER A 59 -8.37 -18.93 9.97
CA SER A 59 -7.68 -20.08 10.56
C SER A 59 -6.19 -19.78 10.78
N TRP A 60 -5.61 -20.37 11.86
CA TRP A 60 -4.18 -20.24 12.16
C TRP A 60 -3.31 -20.58 10.95
N PHE A 61 -3.66 -21.65 10.22
CA PHE A 61 -2.94 -22.10 9.03
C PHE A 61 -2.88 -21.01 7.94
N ARG A 62 -4.00 -20.35 7.66
CA ARG A 62 -4.05 -19.27 6.68
C ARG A 62 -3.15 -18.11 7.11
N ARG A 63 -3.26 -17.70 8.36
CA ARG A 63 -2.54 -16.54 8.92
C ARG A 63 -1.02 -16.72 8.92
N HIS A 64 -0.52 -17.90 9.29
CA HIS A 64 0.91 -18.12 9.52
C HIS A 64 1.62 -18.86 8.38
N ILE A 65 0.90 -19.58 7.56
CA ILE A 65 1.49 -20.44 6.53
C ILE A 65 1.09 -20.00 5.12
N LEU A 66 -0.22 -19.90 4.84
CA LEU A 66 -0.68 -19.66 3.47
C LEU A 66 -0.24 -18.29 2.95
N ASP A 67 -0.36 -17.24 3.75
CA ASP A 67 0.07 -15.89 3.36
C ASP A 67 1.58 -15.82 3.11
N VAL A 68 2.38 -16.53 3.91
CA VAL A 68 3.83 -16.68 3.71
C VAL A 68 4.13 -17.42 2.41
N LEU A 69 3.42 -18.53 2.13
CA LEU A 69 3.60 -19.27 0.87
C LEU A 69 3.21 -18.44 -0.34
N VAL A 70 2.16 -17.63 -0.26
CA VAL A 70 1.77 -16.69 -1.32
C VAL A 70 2.86 -15.65 -1.56
N ILE A 71 3.49 -15.13 -0.52
CA ILE A 71 4.59 -14.17 -0.64
C ILE A 71 5.82 -14.83 -1.28
N LEU A 72 6.20 -16.00 -0.81
CA LEU A 72 7.32 -16.75 -1.38
C LEU A 72 7.04 -17.13 -2.84
N GLY A 73 5.82 -17.55 -3.17
CA GLY A 73 5.38 -17.84 -4.52
C GLY A 73 5.43 -16.62 -5.43
N ASN A 74 4.91 -15.48 -4.98
CA ASN A 74 5.02 -14.21 -5.71
C ASN A 74 6.47 -13.78 -5.90
N SER A 75 7.31 -13.92 -4.87
CA SER A 75 8.74 -13.64 -4.98
C SER A 75 9.42 -14.56 -6.00
N ALA A 76 9.12 -15.87 -5.94
CA ALA A 76 9.64 -16.84 -6.92
C ALA A 76 9.20 -16.49 -8.36
N ALA A 77 7.96 -16.06 -8.56
CA ALA A 77 7.46 -15.61 -9.86
C ALA A 77 8.23 -14.39 -10.40
N VAL A 78 8.57 -13.44 -9.52
CA VAL A 78 9.40 -12.27 -9.87
C VAL A 78 10.76 -12.69 -10.39
N PHE A 79 11.37 -13.73 -9.80
CA PHE A 79 12.63 -14.28 -10.27
C PHE A 79 12.48 -15.16 -11.51
N ALA A 80 11.42 -15.97 -11.55
CA ALA A 80 11.20 -16.94 -12.60
C ALA A 80 11.00 -16.29 -13.98
N ILE A 81 10.31 -15.15 -14.05
CA ILE A 81 10.01 -14.46 -15.31
C ILE A 81 11.31 -13.97 -16.00
N PRO A 82 12.16 -13.14 -15.36
CA PRO A 82 13.42 -12.72 -15.97
C PRO A 82 14.36 -13.90 -16.22
N LEU A 83 14.40 -14.87 -15.31
CA LEU A 83 15.22 -16.07 -15.49
C LEU A 83 14.77 -16.86 -16.71
N ALA A 84 13.48 -17.11 -16.88
CA ALA A 84 12.93 -17.75 -18.07
C ALA A 84 13.25 -16.97 -19.34
N ALA A 85 13.10 -15.64 -19.32
CA ALA A 85 13.47 -14.79 -20.46
C ALA A 85 14.95 -14.94 -20.84
N ILE A 86 15.83 -15.02 -19.86
CA ILE A 86 17.26 -15.24 -20.09
C ILE A 86 17.52 -16.65 -20.61
N LEU A 87 16.95 -17.67 -20.01
CA LEU A 87 17.14 -19.08 -20.44
C LEU A 87 16.60 -19.32 -21.83
N LEU A 88 15.42 -18.80 -22.14
CA LEU A 88 14.79 -18.91 -23.46
C LEU A 88 15.56 -18.12 -24.55
N SER A 89 16.25 -17.05 -24.16
CA SER A 89 17.08 -16.28 -25.08
C SER A 89 18.38 -16.99 -25.47
N LYS A 90 18.74 -18.09 -24.78
CA LYS A 90 19.97 -18.84 -24.98
C LYS A 90 19.65 -20.24 -25.49
N ARG A 91 20.11 -20.59 -26.67
CA ARG A 91 20.06 -21.98 -27.19
C ARG A 91 20.93 -22.97 -26.40
N GLU A 92 21.96 -22.48 -25.75
CA GLU A 92 22.85 -23.27 -24.91
C GLU A 92 22.76 -22.79 -23.47
N ILE A 93 22.52 -23.70 -22.53
CA ILE A 93 22.59 -23.40 -21.10
C ILE A 93 24.06 -23.01 -20.81
N PRO A 94 24.33 -21.78 -20.39
CA PRO A 94 25.69 -21.40 -20.08
C PRO A 94 26.16 -22.25 -18.91
N ARG A 95 27.29 -22.89 -19.06
CA ARG A 95 28.03 -23.33 -17.87
C ARG A 95 28.29 -22.07 -17.06
N ILE A 96 27.78 -22.02 -15.84
CA ILE A 96 28.04 -20.89 -14.93
C ILE A 96 29.57 -20.81 -14.85
N PRO A 97 30.20 -19.79 -15.42
CA PRO A 97 31.66 -19.69 -15.35
C PRO A 97 32.01 -19.60 -13.88
N ALA A 98 33.02 -20.34 -13.46
CA ALA A 98 33.60 -20.12 -12.15
C ALA A 98 33.89 -18.62 -11.99
N PRO A 99 33.54 -17.99 -10.86
CA PRO A 99 33.61 -16.54 -10.69
C PRO A 99 35.03 -16.07 -10.93
N ALA A 100 35.29 -15.58 -12.13
CA ALA A 100 36.58 -15.02 -12.50
C ALA A 100 36.66 -13.60 -11.96
N GLY A 101 37.21 -13.45 -10.76
CA GLY A 101 37.56 -12.17 -10.16
C GLY A 101 36.68 -11.77 -8.93
N SER A 102 37.30 -11.01 -8.04
CA SER A 102 36.71 -10.55 -6.77
C SER A 102 35.44 -9.75 -6.98
N GLY A 103 35.33 -8.93 -8.03
CA GLY A 103 34.20 -8.07 -8.30
C GLY A 103 32.89 -8.80 -8.60
N HIS A 104 32.93 -9.96 -9.28
CA HIS A 104 31.72 -10.75 -9.55
C HIS A 104 31.17 -11.36 -8.27
N ARG A 105 32.01 -11.94 -7.43
CA ARG A 105 31.62 -12.49 -6.13
C ARG A 105 31.02 -11.42 -5.24
N GLU A 106 31.56 -10.21 -5.26
CA GLU A 106 31.09 -9.10 -4.47
C GLU A 106 29.70 -8.61 -4.93
N ALA A 107 29.50 -8.47 -6.24
CA ALA A 107 28.18 -8.13 -6.80
C ALA A 107 27.12 -9.18 -6.43
N LEU A 108 27.47 -10.46 -6.50
CA LEU A 108 26.58 -11.55 -6.11
C LEU A 108 26.22 -11.49 -4.62
N ILE A 109 27.22 -11.33 -3.73
CA ILE A 109 26.98 -11.22 -2.28
C ILE A 109 26.11 -9.99 -1.99
N PHE A 110 26.39 -8.86 -2.65
CA PHE A 110 25.58 -7.65 -2.50
C PHE A 110 24.11 -7.91 -2.88
N ALA A 111 23.89 -8.45 -4.09
CA ALA A 111 22.56 -8.70 -4.62
C ALA A 111 21.79 -9.73 -3.76
N VAL A 112 22.44 -10.82 -3.34
CA VAL A 112 21.86 -11.83 -2.44
C VAL A 112 21.49 -11.22 -1.08
N THR A 113 22.36 -10.37 -0.52
CA THR A 113 22.09 -9.70 0.77
C THR A 113 20.94 -8.72 0.64
N MET A 114 20.92 -7.90 -0.40
CA MET A 114 19.88 -6.89 -0.63
C MET A 114 18.51 -7.50 -0.93
N THR A 115 18.47 -8.70 -1.50
CA THR A 115 17.23 -9.42 -1.78
C THR A 115 16.83 -10.33 -0.62
N GLY A 116 17.77 -11.09 -0.09
CA GLY A 116 17.52 -12.13 0.91
C GLY A 116 17.15 -11.58 2.28
N VAL A 117 17.79 -10.48 2.72
CA VAL A 117 17.50 -9.92 4.05
C VAL A 117 16.08 -9.37 4.15
N PRO A 118 15.58 -8.52 3.23
CA PRO A 118 14.20 -8.08 3.27
C PRO A 118 13.21 -9.24 3.13
N LEU A 119 13.49 -10.21 2.27
CA LEU A 119 12.63 -11.38 2.12
C LEU A 119 12.57 -12.23 3.41
N LEU A 120 13.71 -12.41 4.07
CA LEU A 120 13.76 -13.09 5.37
C LEU A 120 12.96 -12.35 6.44
N VAL A 121 13.12 -11.02 6.52
CA VAL A 121 12.36 -10.19 7.46
C VAL A 121 10.85 -10.31 7.23
N LEU A 122 10.41 -10.18 5.98
CA LEU A 122 9.00 -10.35 5.63
C LEU A 122 8.49 -11.75 5.96
N THR A 123 9.29 -12.78 5.66
CA THR A 123 8.93 -14.17 5.99
C THR A 123 8.75 -14.35 7.50
N VAL A 124 9.69 -13.84 8.31
CA VAL A 124 9.60 -13.91 9.77
C VAL A 124 8.37 -13.17 10.28
N LEU A 125 8.12 -11.94 9.79
CA LEU A 125 6.92 -11.18 10.15
C LEU A 125 5.63 -11.94 9.81
N GLY A 126 5.56 -12.57 8.64
CA GLY A 126 4.42 -13.40 8.25
C GLY A 126 4.23 -14.62 9.17
N LEU A 127 5.33 -15.32 9.50
CA LEU A 127 5.29 -16.45 10.45
C LEU A 127 4.88 -16.01 11.85
N CYS A 128 5.13 -14.76 12.23
CA CYS A 128 4.62 -14.17 13.47
C CYS A 128 3.12 -13.77 13.39
N GLY A 129 2.43 -14.07 12.29
CA GLY A 129 1.00 -13.82 12.13
C GLY A 129 0.65 -12.41 11.64
N ASN A 130 1.62 -11.63 11.19
CA ASN A 130 1.36 -10.33 10.60
C ASN A 130 0.88 -10.47 9.15
N ALA A 131 -0.12 -9.67 8.76
CA ALA A 131 -0.56 -9.60 7.37
C ALA A 131 0.53 -8.94 6.52
N ILE A 132 1.04 -9.67 5.51
CA ILE A 132 2.04 -9.15 4.60
C ILE A 132 1.39 -8.79 3.25
N HIS A 133 1.64 -7.59 2.79
CA HIS A 133 1.11 -7.12 1.52
C HIS A 133 2.12 -7.29 0.39
N ALA A 134 1.66 -7.82 -0.75
CA ALA A 134 2.51 -8.04 -1.93
C ALA A 134 3.24 -6.77 -2.40
N MET A 135 2.69 -5.57 -2.14
CA MET A 135 3.34 -4.31 -2.48
C MET A 135 4.68 -4.11 -1.75
N TRP A 136 4.91 -4.76 -0.61
CA TRP A 136 6.18 -4.66 0.12
C TRP A 136 7.31 -5.43 -0.55
N LEU A 137 6.98 -6.32 -1.50
CA LEU A 137 7.95 -7.03 -2.32
C LEU A 137 8.56 -6.14 -3.42
N VAL A 138 7.98 -4.98 -3.70
CA VAL A 138 8.48 -4.07 -4.75
C VAL A 138 9.95 -3.69 -4.53
N SER A 139 10.36 -3.52 -3.29
CA SER A 139 11.76 -3.24 -2.93
C SER A 139 12.74 -4.36 -3.32
N LEU A 140 12.25 -5.60 -3.50
CA LEU A 140 13.06 -6.74 -3.92
C LEU A 140 13.33 -6.75 -5.43
N PHE A 141 12.56 -6.05 -6.25
CA PHE A 141 12.74 -6.04 -7.70
C PHE A 141 14.05 -5.39 -8.14
N PHE A 142 14.47 -4.35 -7.43
CA PHE A 142 15.67 -3.61 -7.79
C PHE A 142 16.94 -4.47 -7.70
N PRO A 143 17.24 -5.20 -6.60
CA PRO A 143 18.40 -6.06 -6.51
C PRO A 143 18.32 -7.29 -7.41
N VAL A 144 17.11 -7.74 -7.78
CA VAL A 144 16.90 -8.90 -8.68
C VAL A 144 17.57 -8.68 -10.05
N GLY A 145 17.42 -7.49 -10.62
CA GLY A 145 18.10 -7.15 -11.87
C GLY A 145 19.62 -7.28 -11.78
N ILE A 146 20.21 -6.81 -10.67
CA ILE A 146 21.64 -6.93 -10.39
C ILE A 146 22.04 -8.39 -10.22
N LEU A 147 21.25 -9.16 -9.46
CA LEU A 147 21.48 -10.59 -9.24
C LEU A 147 21.49 -11.36 -10.56
N LEU A 148 20.46 -11.15 -11.39
CA LEU A 148 20.35 -11.84 -12.67
C LEU A 148 21.48 -11.47 -13.63
N THR A 149 21.85 -10.20 -13.73
CA THR A 149 22.98 -9.79 -14.57
C THR A 149 24.32 -10.32 -14.06
N SER A 150 24.45 -10.53 -12.74
CA SER A 150 25.65 -11.11 -12.13
C SER A 150 25.77 -12.63 -12.35
N LEU A 151 24.65 -13.32 -12.57
CA LEU A 151 24.64 -14.77 -12.83
C LEU A 151 24.97 -15.14 -14.28
N PHE A 152 24.98 -14.15 -15.19
CA PHE A 152 25.16 -14.41 -16.62
C PHE A 152 26.44 -13.79 -17.16
N PRO A 153 27.06 -14.41 -18.18
CA PRO A 153 28.31 -13.91 -18.76
C PRO A 153 28.13 -12.51 -19.35
N LYS A 154 29.19 -11.72 -19.26
CA LYS A 154 29.23 -10.31 -19.66
C LYS A 154 28.87 -10.03 -21.12
N GLU A 155 29.03 -11.01 -21.98
CA GLU A 155 28.88 -10.82 -23.42
C GLU A 155 27.61 -11.52 -23.94
N TRP A 156 26.62 -10.72 -24.22
CA TRP A 156 25.41 -11.15 -24.91
C TRP A 156 25.56 -10.89 -26.41
N THR A 157 25.27 -11.89 -27.22
CA THR A 157 25.17 -11.69 -28.66
C THR A 157 24.02 -10.72 -28.98
N ALA A 158 24.07 -10.08 -30.16
CA ALA A 158 23.00 -9.20 -30.60
C ALA A 158 21.64 -9.94 -30.64
N GLY A 159 21.64 -11.22 -31.06
CA GLY A 159 20.45 -12.06 -31.06
C GLY A 159 19.87 -12.30 -29.66
N GLN A 160 20.72 -12.57 -28.67
CA GLN A 160 20.30 -12.77 -27.27
C GLN A 160 19.70 -11.51 -26.67
N ARG A 161 20.32 -10.33 -26.89
CA ARG A 161 19.77 -9.03 -26.45
C ARG A 161 18.39 -8.76 -27.06
N LYS A 162 18.25 -9.02 -28.38
CA LYS A 162 16.98 -8.87 -29.09
C LYS A 162 15.91 -9.83 -28.53
N ALA A 163 16.24 -11.11 -28.36
CA ALA A 163 15.32 -12.09 -27.80
C ALA A 163 14.88 -11.73 -26.39
N PHE A 164 15.81 -11.34 -25.51
CA PHE A 164 15.49 -10.86 -24.16
C PHE A 164 14.57 -9.64 -24.19
N GLY A 165 14.89 -8.64 -25.01
CA GLY A 165 14.07 -7.45 -25.18
C GLY A 165 12.66 -7.77 -25.64
N CYS A 166 12.50 -8.67 -26.61
CA CYS A 166 11.19 -9.13 -27.10
C CYS A 166 10.39 -9.84 -26.00
N ILE A 167 11.01 -10.75 -25.25
CA ILE A 167 10.36 -11.51 -24.18
C ILE A 167 9.96 -10.56 -23.03
N ALA A 168 10.86 -9.70 -22.60
CA ALA A 168 10.59 -8.72 -21.55
C ALA A 168 9.46 -7.73 -21.98
N GLY A 169 9.49 -7.27 -23.24
CA GLY A 169 8.45 -6.44 -23.82
C GLY A 169 7.09 -7.14 -23.85
N LEU A 170 7.06 -8.42 -24.23
CA LEU A 170 5.84 -9.23 -24.23
C LEU A 170 5.25 -9.37 -22.83
N PHE A 171 6.08 -9.64 -21.83
CA PHE A 171 5.64 -9.69 -20.43
C PHE A 171 5.09 -8.35 -19.95
N PHE A 172 5.77 -7.24 -20.29
CA PHE A 172 5.30 -5.91 -19.92
C PHE A 172 3.93 -5.61 -20.55
N ILE A 173 3.76 -5.91 -21.84
CA ILE A 173 2.48 -5.73 -22.55
C ILE A 173 1.40 -6.63 -21.94
N ALA A 174 1.71 -7.89 -21.67
CA ALA A 174 0.77 -8.83 -21.05
C ALA A 174 0.35 -8.35 -19.64
N ALA A 175 1.28 -7.84 -18.82
CA ALA A 175 0.98 -7.25 -17.52
C ALA A 175 0.09 -6.01 -17.64
N LEU A 176 0.39 -5.13 -18.60
CA LEU A 176 -0.41 -3.93 -18.85
C LEU A 176 -1.84 -4.29 -19.29
N ILE A 177 -1.97 -5.24 -20.21
CA ILE A 177 -3.27 -5.77 -20.64
C ILE A 177 -3.99 -6.39 -19.44
N GLY A 178 -3.34 -7.23 -18.66
CA GLY A 178 -3.92 -7.88 -17.48
C GLY A 178 -4.45 -6.86 -16.44
N VAL A 179 -3.67 -5.83 -16.13
CA VAL A 179 -4.11 -4.76 -15.22
C VAL A 179 -5.29 -3.97 -15.79
N THR A 180 -5.25 -3.67 -17.09
CA THR A 180 -6.31 -2.94 -17.78
C THR A 180 -7.60 -3.77 -17.82
N VAL A 181 -7.53 -5.01 -18.25
CA VAL A 181 -8.68 -5.93 -18.30
C VAL A 181 -9.25 -6.16 -16.91
N ALA A 182 -8.40 -6.43 -15.91
CA ALA A 182 -8.87 -6.54 -14.53
C ALA A 182 -9.60 -5.28 -14.07
N GLY A 183 -9.13 -4.10 -14.50
CA GLY A 183 -9.79 -2.85 -14.20
C GLY A 183 -11.14 -2.65 -14.89
N LEU A 184 -11.28 -3.18 -16.10
CA LEU A 184 -12.52 -3.08 -16.87
C LEU A 184 -13.58 -4.11 -16.43
N VAL A 185 -13.15 -5.29 -16.00
CA VAL A 185 -14.02 -6.40 -15.62
C VAL A 185 -14.44 -6.37 -14.15
N HIS A 186 -13.52 -6.04 -13.25
CA HIS A 186 -13.78 -6.09 -11.81
C HIS A 186 -14.54 -4.84 -11.33
N SER A 187 -15.85 -4.97 -11.19
CA SER A 187 -16.74 -3.90 -10.69
C SER A 187 -16.45 -3.50 -9.24
N THR A 188 -15.85 -4.40 -8.42
CA THR A 188 -15.52 -4.15 -7.00
C THR A 188 -14.37 -3.17 -6.79
N LYS A 189 -13.64 -2.77 -7.84
CA LYS A 189 -12.54 -1.80 -7.71
C LYS A 189 -13.06 -0.42 -7.34
N ARG A 190 -12.45 0.20 -6.34
CA ARG A 190 -12.76 1.57 -5.87
C ARG A 190 -12.77 2.62 -6.98
N LYS A 191 -11.96 2.43 -8.03
CA LYS A 191 -11.92 3.32 -9.19
C LYS A 191 -13.22 3.40 -10.00
N ASN A 192 -14.06 2.38 -9.89
CA ASN A 192 -15.35 2.31 -10.60
C ASN A 192 -16.50 2.88 -9.76
N PHE A 193 -16.23 3.23 -8.50
CA PHE A 193 -17.22 3.85 -7.62
C PHE A 193 -17.43 5.32 -8.03
N PRO A 194 -18.68 5.80 -8.16
CA PRO A 194 -18.98 7.15 -8.62
C PRO A 194 -18.75 8.19 -7.51
N ALA A 195 -17.53 8.24 -6.97
CA ALA A 195 -17.16 9.00 -5.78
C ALA A 195 -17.56 10.49 -5.86
N LYS A 196 -17.30 11.13 -7.00
CA LYS A 196 -17.62 12.56 -7.20
C LYS A 196 -19.12 12.83 -7.11
N ARG A 197 -19.94 12.00 -7.76
CA ARG A 197 -21.40 12.14 -7.75
C ARG A 197 -21.93 11.95 -6.33
N ILE A 198 -21.52 10.88 -5.68
CA ILE A 198 -22.01 10.52 -4.34
C ILE A 198 -21.58 11.53 -3.28
N ALA A 199 -20.33 12.00 -3.33
CA ALA A 199 -19.89 13.03 -2.40
C ALA A 199 -20.66 14.34 -2.56
N ALA A 200 -20.99 14.73 -3.82
CA ALA A 200 -21.81 15.90 -4.07
C ALA A 200 -23.26 15.69 -3.57
N GLU A 201 -23.88 14.56 -3.90
CA GLU A 201 -25.26 14.22 -3.51
C GLU A 201 -25.42 14.23 -1.99
N ILE A 202 -24.55 13.55 -1.26
CA ILE A 202 -24.58 13.49 0.20
C ILE A 202 -24.30 14.87 0.82
N SER A 203 -23.42 15.68 0.22
CA SER A 203 -23.17 17.05 0.69
C SER A 203 -24.40 17.96 0.53
N GLU A 204 -25.15 17.80 -0.57
CA GLU A 204 -26.41 18.53 -0.76
C GLU A 204 -27.53 18.03 0.18
N MET A 205 -27.58 16.73 0.47
CA MET A 205 -28.49 16.20 1.51
C MET A 205 -28.19 16.84 2.87
N TYR A 206 -26.91 16.92 3.24
CA TYR A 206 -26.50 17.57 4.48
C TYR A 206 -26.88 19.05 4.50
N ARG A 207 -26.67 19.76 3.39
CA ARG A 207 -27.08 21.17 3.25
C ARG A 207 -28.61 21.36 3.33
N GLY A 208 -29.37 20.47 2.69
CA GLY A 208 -30.84 20.50 2.75
C GLY A 208 -31.36 20.31 4.16
N GLU A 209 -30.73 19.43 4.95
CA GLU A 209 -31.15 19.14 6.32
C GLU A 209 -30.72 20.20 7.32
N THR A 210 -29.52 20.74 7.19
CA THR A 210 -28.92 21.64 8.18
C THR A 210 -28.95 23.11 7.79
N GLY A 211 -29.22 23.42 6.52
CA GLY A 211 -29.07 24.76 5.94
C GLY A 211 -27.64 25.25 5.84
N LYS A 212 -26.64 24.42 6.20
CA LYS A 212 -25.20 24.79 6.27
C LYS A 212 -24.38 23.94 5.30
N PRO A 213 -23.25 24.47 4.81
CA PRO A 213 -22.31 23.64 4.04
C PRO A 213 -21.68 22.56 4.93
N LEU A 214 -21.32 21.43 4.34
CA LEU A 214 -20.60 20.37 5.04
C LEU A 214 -19.14 20.82 5.27
N GLU A 215 -18.77 21.06 6.52
CA GLU A 215 -17.43 21.50 6.90
C GLU A 215 -16.55 20.33 7.40
N VAL A 216 -17.15 19.37 8.08
CA VAL A 216 -16.45 18.17 8.59
C VAL A 216 -17.28 16.92 8.37
N MET A 217 -16.59 15.87 7.96
CA MET A 217 -17.17 14.54 7.93
C MET A 217 -16.27 13.53 8.64
N ILE A 218 -16.87 12.48 9.22
CA ILE A 218 -16.18 11.38 9.87
C ILE A 218 -16.54 10.05 9.21
N GLY A 219 -15.59 9.16 9.09
CA GLY A 219 -15.80 7.84 8.50
C GLY A 219 -14.53 7.03 8.39
N ASP A 220 -14.60 5.95 7.63
CA ASP A 220 -13.42 5.16 7.31
C ASP A 220 -12.42 5.96 6.44
N THR A 221 -11.18 5.45 6.34
CA THR A 221 -10.09 6.13 5.59
C THR A 221 -10.45 6.43 4.13
N TRP A 222 -11.19 5.51 3.47
CA TRP A 222 -11.54 5.69 2.08
C TRP A 222 -12.67 6.71 1.91
N THR A 223 -13.71 6.61 2.73
CA THR A 223 -14.86 7.50 2.69
C THR A 223 -14.45 8.93 3.06
N ALA A 224 -13.67 9.10 4.14
CA ALA A 224 -13.13 10.41 4.53
C ALA A 224 -12.27 11.04 3.43
N GLY A 225 -11.40 10.24 2.80
CA GLY A 225 -10.58 10.70 1.66
C GLY A 225 -11.42 11.08 0.43
N MET A 226 -12.47 10.33 0.13
CA MET A 226 -13.39 10.59 -0.97
C MET A 226 -14.10 11.95 -0.79
N PHE A 227 -14.65 12.21 0.39
CA PHE A 227 -15.34 13.49 0.65
C PHE A 227 -14.37 14.67 0.63
N ARG A 228 -13.21 14.54 1.27
CA ARG A 228 -12.17 15.57 1.24
C ARG A 228 -11.76 15.95 -0.19
N GLN A 229 -11.75 14.97 -1.10
CA GLN A 229 -11.32 15.21 -2.49
C GLN A 229 -12.43 15.68 -3.40
N TYR A 230 -13.67 15.19 -3.24
CA TYR A 230 -14.71 15.35 -4.25
C TYR A 230 -15.93 16.13 -3.78
N ALA A 231 -16.17 16.25 -2.46
CA ALA A 231 -17.31 17.01 -1.97
C ALA A 231 -17.13 18.51 -2.19
N PRO A 232 -18.20 19.25 -2.48
CA PRO A 232 -18.16 20.70 -2.56
C PRO A 232 -17.63 21.32 -1.26
N GLY A 233 -16.75 22.30 -1.39
CA GLY A 233 -16.11 22.95 -0.23
C GLY A 233 -14.97 22.17 0.42
N HIS A 234 -14.67 20.96 -0.05
CA HIS A 234 -13.57 20.12 0.46
C HIS A 234 -13.57 19.99 1.98
N PRO A 235 -14.61 19.38 2.59
CA PRO A 235 -14.75 19.26 4.02
C PRO A 235 -13.55 18.56 4.65
N HIS A 236 -13.26 18.88 5.89
CA HIS A 236 -12.25 18.15 6.65
C HIS A 236 -12.70 16.72 6.89
N GLY A 237 -11.95 15.75 6.36
CA GLY A 237 -12.18 14.33 6.63
C GLY A 237 -11.55 13.94 7.96
N CYS A 238 -12.36 13.44 8.88
CA CYS A 238 -11.92 12.81 10.13
C CYS A 238 -11.98 11.29 9.96
N ILE A 239 -10.85 10.63 10.11
CA ILE A 239 -10.80 9.17 10.07
C ILE A 239 -11.13 8.65 11.46
N LEU A 240 -12.25 7.93 11.61
CA LEU A 240 -12.77 7.43 12.89
C LEU A 240 -11.70 6.69 13.73
N ASN A 241 -10.95 5.81 13.07
CA ASN A 241 -9.91 5.00 13.72
C ASN A 241 -8.53 5.71 13.75
N ASN A 242 -8.48 7.04 13.63
CA ASN A 242 -7.27 7.83 13.77
C ASN A 242 -7.39 8.75 14.99
N PRO A 243 -6.80 8.36 16.14
CA PRO A 243 -6.92 9.12 17.39
C PRO A 243 -6.51 10.59 17.25
N CYS A 244 -5.47 10.88 16.49
CA CYS A 244 -4.99 12.26 16.29
C CYS A 244 -6.00 13.12 15.52
N GLU A 245 -6.69 12.55 14.52
CA GLU A 245 -7.73 13.29 13.79
C GLU A 245 -9.00 13.45 14.63
N VAL A 246 -9.37 12.41 15.37
CA VAL A 246 -10.49 12.43 16.30
C VAL A 246 -10.27 13.47 17.40
N GLU A 247 -9.06 13.54 17.96
CA GLU A 247 -8.71 14.56 18.95
C GLU A 247 -8.75 15.98 18.36
N ARG A 248 -8.18 16.16 17.17
CA ARG A 248 -8.10 17.47 16.50
C ARG A 248 -9.46 17.98 16.03
N LEU A 249 -10.27 17.13 15.40
CA LEU A 249 -11.54 17.52 14.76
C LEU A 249 -12.76 17.24 15.66
N GLY A 250 -12.60 16.47 16.72
CA GLY A 250 -13.67 16.11 17.65
C GLY A 250 -14.34 17.32 18.32
N PRO A 251 -13.62 18.31 18.86
CA PRO A 251 -14.23 19.53 19.39
C PRO A 251 -15.09 20.25 18.37
N PHE A 252 -14.62 20.35 17.13
CA PHE A 252 -15.33 20.98 16.04
C PHE A 252 -16.62 20.24 15.66
N LEU A 253 -16.56 18.90 15.59
CA LEU A 253 -17.74 18.05 15.35
C LEU A 253 -18.78 18.20 16.46
N ARG A 254 -18.36 18.28 17.72
CA ARG A 254 -19.29 18.49 18.85
C ARG A 254 -19.94 19.88 18.86
N GLU A 255 -19.21 20.89 18.45
CA GLU A 255 -19.70 22.28 18.44
C GLU A 255 -20.59 22.54 17.23
N ARG A 256 -20.12 22.25 16.04
CA ARG A 256 -20.77 22.63 14.78
C ARG A 256 -21.57 21.52 14.12
N GLY A 257 -21.31 20.28 14.52
CA GLY A 257 -21.87 19.11 13.86
C GLY A 257 -21.07 18.70 12.64
N GLY A 258 -21.60 17.76 11.89
CA GLY A 258 -20.97 17.20 10.71
C GLY A 258 -21.74 15.99 10.19
N LEU A 259 -21.06 15.17 9.41
CA LEU A 259 -21.65 13.99 8.79
C LEU A 259 -20.80 12.76 9.09
N ALA A 260 -21.43 11.69 9.58
CA ALA A 260 -20.80 10.38 9.65
C ALA A 260 -21.19 9.56 8.41
N VAL A 261 -20.23 8.98 7.71
CA VAL A 261 -20.47 8.14 6.53
C VAL A 261 -19.50 6.96 6.49
N SER A 262 -20.03 5.75 6.41
CA SER A 262 -19.23 4.53 6.24
C SER A 262 -20.03 3.47 5.48
N ASP A 263 -19.33 2.47 4.93
CA ASP A 263 -19.95 1.25 4.41
C ASP A 263 -20.21 0.19 5.52
N ASP A 264 -19.69 0.43 6.73
CA ASP A 264 -19.97 -0.36 7.92
C ASP A 264 -20.93 0.44 8.85
N PRO A 265 -22.13 -0.07 9.16
CA PRO A 265 -23.04 0.60 10.07
C PRO A 265 -22.46 0.79 11.47
N ASN A 266 -21.56 -0.10 11.93
CA ASN A 266 -20.93 0.01 13.24
C ASN A 266 -20.05 1.26 13.34
N ASP A 267 -19.33 1.63 12.28
CA ASP A 267 -18.52 2.86 12.24
C ASP A 267 -19.41 4.11 12.40
N VAL A 268 -20.61 4.09 11.79
CA VAL A 268 -21.55 5.19 11.91
C VAL A 268 -22.11 5.27 13.34
N ASP A 269 -22.47 4.12 13.93
CA ASP A 269 -22.93 4.04 15.31
C ASP A 269 -21.90 4.52 16.31
N GLU A 270 -20.62 4.15 16.10
CA GLU A 270 -19.50 4.64 16.91
C GLU A 270 -19.32 6.15 16.77
N SER A 271 -19.40 6.66 15.54
CA SER A 271 -19.32 8.11 15.28
C SER A 271 -20.44 8.88 15.98
N VAL A 272 -21.67 8.34 15.98
CA VAL A 272 -22.81 8.94 16.70
C VAL A 272 -22.59 8.91 18.21
N LYS A 273 -22.05 7.82 18.77
CA LYS A 273 -21.71 7.74 20.20
C LYS A 273 -20.67 8.76 20.62
N LEU A 274 -19.68 9.03 19.78
CA LEU A 274 -18.55 9.91 20.08
C LEU A 274 -18.92 11.40 19.91
N PHE A 275 -19.71 11.76 18.91
CA PHE A 275 -19.91 13.14 18.47
C PHE A 275 -21.34 13.57 18.26
N GLY A 276 -22.27 12.63 18.17
CA GLY A 276 -23.67 12.90 17.87
C GLY A 276 -24.57 12.95 19.10
N THR A 277 -25.87 13.07 18.83
CA THR A 277 -26.93 12.85 19.79
C THR A 277 -27.55 11.47 19.54
N PRO A 278 -28.13 10.80 20.55
CA PRO A 278 -28.82 9.53 20.36
C PRO A 278 -29.89 9.57 19.26
N ASP A 279 -30.53 10.72 19.09
CA ASP A 279 -31.59 10.96 18.10
C ASP A 279 -31.05 11.43 16.74
N ALA A 280 -29.76 11.25 16.47
CA ALA A 280 -29.16 11.62 15.20
C ALA A 280 -29.90 10.91 14.05
N ARG A 281 -30.37 11.71 13.08
CA ARG A 281 -31.04 11.19 11.88
C ARG A 281 -30.05 10.28 11.12
N ARG A 282 -30.54 9.10 10.76
CA ARG A 282 -29.74 8.08 10.04
C ARG A 282 -30.42 7.76 8.73
N GLU A 283 -29.64 7.59 7.72
CA GLU A 283 -30.06 7.18 6.40
C GLU A 283 -29.11 6.14 5.81
N SER A 284 -29.59 5.41 4.81
CA SER A 284 -28.76 4.48 4.04
C SER A 284 -29.02 4.74 2.57
N ILE A 285 -27.94 4.90 1.81
CA ILE A 285 -28.00 5.13 0.38
C ILE A 285 -27.42 3.93 -0.32
N GLU A 286 -28.18 3.34 -1.23
CA GLU A 286 -27.70 2.31 -2.12
C GLU A 286 -27.09 2.92 -3.38
N VAL A 287 -25.82 2.66 -3.58
CA VAL A 287 -25.04 3.15 -4.71
C VAL A 287 -24.84 2.02 -5.70
N GLU A 288 -25.51 2.10 -6.82
CA GLU A 288 -25.26 1.20 -7.92
C GLU A 288 -24.09 1.71 -8.78
N TYR A 289 -23.16 0.82 -9.09
CA TYR A 289 -22.05 1.09 -9.98
C TYR A 289 -21.58 -0.18 -10.69
N SER A 290 -20.90 -0.01 -11.81
CA SER A 290 -20.34 -1.13 -12.57
C SER A 290 -19.00 -0.72 -13.17
N SER A 291 -18.14 -1.68 -13.45
CA SER A 291 -17.08 -1.50 -14.44
C SER A 291 -17.64 -1.58 -15.85
N LEU A 292 -16.86 -1.15 -16.84
CA LEU A 292 -17.31 -1.08 -18.24
C LEU A 292 -17.84 -2.43 -18.76
N LEU A 293 -17.20 -3.53 -18.37
CA LEU A 293 -17.55 -4.90 -18.79
C LEU A 293 -18.01 -5.79 -17.62
N GLY A 294 -18.09 -5.23 -16.41
CA GLY A 294 -18.43 -5.98 -15.21
C GLY A 294 -19.92 -5.95 -14.88
N LYS A 295 -20.33 -6.87 -14.02
CA LYS A 295 -21.69 -6.88 -13.46
C LYS A 295 -21.93 -5.63 -12.61
N LYS A 296 -23.16 -5.16 -12.61
CA LYS A 296 -23.63 -4.14 -11.65
C LYS A 296 -23.40 -4.62 -10.23
N ARG A 297 -23.01 -3.70 -9.38
CA ARG A 297 -22.84 -3.89 -7.95
C ARG A 297 -23.55 -2.79 -7.20
N THR A 298 -24.09 -3.15 -6.07
CA THR A 298 -24.67 -2.23 -5.12
C THR A 298 -23.79 -2.15 -3.89
N LYS A 299 -23.51 -0.97 -3.43
CA LYS A 299 -22.83 -0.70 -2.17
C LYS A 299 -23.71 0.20 -1.34
N THR A 300 -24.01 -0.21 -0.11
CA THR A 300 -24.76 0.63 0.83
C THR A 300 -23.77 1.52 1.56
N LEU A 301 -24.08 2.80 1.62
CA LEU A 301 -23.43 3.77 2.50
C LEU A 301 -24.42 4.14 3.60
N HIS A 302 -23.98 3.98 4.84
CA HIS A 302 -24.71 4.39 6.02
C HIS A 302 -24.29 5.80 6.41
N ILE A 303 -25.27 6.64 6.76
CA ILE A 303 -25.08 8.07 6.98
C ILE A 303 -25.75 8.43 8.31
N ALA A 304 -25.10 9.28 9.09
CA ALA A 304 -25.74 9.93 10.23
C ALA A 304 -25.42 11.43 10.28
N PHE A 305 -26.45 12.23 10.52
CA PHE A 305 -26.32 13.68 10.65
C PHE A 305 -25.97 14.02 12.10
N LEU A 306 -24.75 14.48 12.31
CA LEU A 306 -24.25 14.86 13.62
C LEU A 306 -24.64 16.31 13.90
N VAL A 307 -25.53 16.52 14.84
CA VAL A 307 -26.01 17.86 15.22
C VAL A 307 -25.12 18.41 16.32
N GLY A 308 -24.46 19.53 16.05
CA GLY A 308 -23.59 20.19 17.02
C GLY A 308 -24.39 20.89 18.14
N SER A 309 -23.71 21.07 19.28
CA SER A 309 -24.30 21.76 20.44
C SER A 309 -24.65 23.24 20.19
N ALA A 310 -23.96 23.87 19.24
CA ALA A 310 -24.24 25.25 18.81
C ALA A 310 -25.55 25.41 18.00
N ALA A 311 -26.21 24.30 17.65
CA ALA A 311 -27.50 24.33 16.94
C ALA A 311 -28.73 24.23 17.88
N LYS A 312 -28.48 24.11 19.18
CA LYS A 312 -29.49 24.20 20.23
C LYS A 312 -29.51 25.61 20.83
#